data_a15a723111c22a79fc142303b65682ff
#
_entry.id   a15a723111c22a79fc142303b65682ff
#
_cell.length_a   1.000
_cell.length_b   1.000
_cell.length_c   1.000
_cell.angle_alpha   90.00
_cell.angle_beta   90.00
_cell.angle_gamma   90.00
#
_symmetry.space_group_name_H-M   'P 1'
#
loop_
_entity.id
_entity.type
_entity.pdbx_description
1 polymer ?
#
loop_
_entity_poly.entity_id
_entity_poly.type
_entity_poly.pdbx_seq_one_letter_code
_entity_poly.pdbx_strand_id
1 'polypeptide(L)'
;MGGICDGRVVIVTGAGRGIGRSHALEFARQGACVVVNDVGVGLDGQGGSSGPAADVVGEIRAGGGEAIANGDDIASWPGAAAVVEAAIAEWGRLDTVVNNAGIVRDRMIVSMDETEWDAVMRVHLKGTFAMTHHAANHWRERAKAGEAVHARIVNTSSGAGLAGSIGQGNYSAAKAGIAALTLVAAAELGRYGVTVNAIAPSARTRMTETVFVDMMAKPEAGFDAMDPDNIAPLVVWLGSHEAGDVTGRVFELAGGRISVAQGWLPGPEADRGDRWDPAELGPVVRKLVSEAAPPQPVYGS
;
A
#
# COMPACT_ATOMS: atom_id res chain seq x y z
N MET A 1 -2.61 29.07 7.98
CA MET A 1 -1.65 28.09 8.52
C MET A 1 -1.42 27.08 7.42
N GLY A 2 -0.17 26.72 7.12
CA GLY A 2 0.15 25.66 6.16
C GLY A 2 -0.42 24.32 6.63
N GLY A 3 -0.66 23.39 5.69
CA GLY A 3 -1.10 22.02 6.03
C GLY A 3 0.04 21.19 6.63
N ILE A 4 -0.26 19.99 7.15
CA ILE A 4 0.74 19.10 7.76
C ILE A 4 1.77 18.53 6.77
N CYS A 5 1.54 18.71 5.46
CA CYS A 5 2.45 18.31 4.38
C CYS A 5 3.03 19.51 3.61
N ASP A 6 2.97 20.73 4.18
CA ASP A 6 3.43 21.94 3.52
C ASP A 6 4.88 21.81 3.03
N GLY A 7 5.09 22.09 1.73
CA GLY A 7 6.40 21.98 1.07
C GLY A 7 6.95 20.58 0.87
N ARG A 8 6.22 19.51 1.18
CA ARG A 8 6.63 18.11 0.87
C ARG A 8 6.36 17.79 -0.59
N VAL A 9 7.23 16.97 -1.18
CA VAL A 9 7.03 16.38 -2.52
C VAL A 9 6.63 14.91 -2.35
N VAL A 10 5.47 14.58 -2.92
CA VAL A 10 4.81 13.28 -2.71
C VAL A 10 4.54 12.60 -4.04
N ILE A 11 4.91 11.32 -4.17
CA ILE A 11 4.49 10.46 -5.26
C ILE A 11 3.33 9.60 -4.76
N VAL A 12 2.21 9.58 -5.50
CA VAL A 12 1.11 8.63 -5.29
C VAL A 12 0.95 7.78 -6.55
N THR A 13 1.14 6.45 -6.42
CA THR A 13 0.99 5.53 -7.55
C THR A 13 -0.45 5.00 -7.65
N GLY A 14 -0.95 4.78 -8.88
CA GLY A 14 -2.36 4.44 -9.11
C GLY A 14 -3.31 5.55 -8.68
N ALA A 15 -2.91 6.80 -8.88
CA ALA A 15 -3.56 7.98 -8.32
C ALA A 15 -4.64 8.60 -9.20
N GLY A 16 -4.95 8.01 -10.36
CA GLY A 16 -5.96 8.55 -11.26
C GLY A 16 -7.40 8.32 -10.82
N ARG A 17 -7.64 7.37 -9.89
CA ARG A 17 -9.01 6.98 -9.47
C ARG A 17 -9.03 6.41 -8.05
N GLY A 18 -10.25 6.30 -7.46
CA GLY A 18 -10.50 5.62 -6.18
C GLY A 18 -9.61 6.12 -5.05
N ILE A 19 -9.12 5.21 -4.21
CA ILE A 19 -8.31 5.53 -3.02
C ILE A 19 -7.07 6.35 -3.39
N GLY A 20 -6.37 6.02 -4.48
CA GLY A 20 -5.18 6.76 -4.90
C GLY A 20 -5.47 8.21 -5.27
N ARG A 21 -6.60 8.47 -5.96
CA ARG A 21 -7.08 9.84 -6.22
C ARG A 21 -7.36 10.60 -4.92
N SER A 22 -8.05 9.96 -3.97
CA SER A 22 -8.34 10.55 -2.67
C SER A 22 -7.06 10.93 -1.92
N HIS A 23 -6.03 10.06 -1.96
CA HIS A 23 -4.72 10.38 -1.39
C HIS A 23 -4.09 11.59 -2.05
N ALA A 24 -4.03 11.65 -3.39
CA ALA A 24 -3.41 12.73 -4.14
C ALA A 24 -4.07 14.08 -3.84
N LEU A 25 -5.40 14.12 -3.84
CA LEU A 25 -6.17 15.35 -3.53
C LEU A 25 -5.95 15.80 -2.08
N GLU A 26 -5.96 14.89 -1.12
CA GLU A 26 -5.79 15.23 0.28
C GLU A 26 -4.35 15.69 0.59
N PHE A 27 -3.31 15.05 0.01
CA PHE A 27 -1.93 15.52 0.12
C PHE A 27 -1.79 16.97 -0.41
N ALA A 28 -2.36 17.25 -1.59
CA ALA A 28 -2.34 18.59 -2.16
C ALA A 28 -3.09 19.61 -1.27
N ARG A 29 -4.25 19.23 -0.71
CA ARG A 29 -5.01 20.06 0.24
C ARG A 29 -4.20 20.39 1.50
N GLN A 30 -3.29 19.50 1.89
CA GLN A 30 -2.38 19.67 3.03
C GLN A 30 -1.05 20.34 2.65
N GLY A 31 -0.94 20.93 1.44
CA GLY A 31 0.18 21.75 1.00
C GLY A 31 1.33 20.98 0.34
N ALA A 32 1.15 19.72 -0.01
CA ALA A 32 2.16 18.96 -0.74
C ALA A 32 2.14 19.26 -2.25
N CYS A 33 3.32 19.17 -2.90
CA CYS A 33 3.47 19.03 -4.34
C CYS A 33 3.33 17.55 -4.71
N VAL A 34 2.47 17.19 -5.67
CA VAL A 34 2.09 15.78 -5.92
C VAL A 34 2.43 15.32 -7.32
N VAL A 35 3.19 14.21 -7.42
CA VAL A 35 3.25 13.40 -8.64
C VAL A 35 2.07 12.43 -8.64
N VAL A 36 1.13 12.66 -9.53
CA VAL A 36 -0.03 11.80 -9.78
C VAL A 36 0.39 10.76 -10.81
N ASN A 37 0.81 9.58 -10.37
CA ASN A 37 1.20 8.50 -11.28
C ASN A 37 0.04 7.55 -11.52
N ASP A 38 -0.33 7.35 -12.79
CA ASP A 38 -1.32 6.37 -13.23
C ASP A 38 -1.12 6.03 -14.71
N VAL A 39 -0.99 4.77 -15.03
CA VAL A 39 -0.85 4.28 -16.42
C VAL A 39 -2.18 4.30 -17.19
N GLY A 40 -3.29 4.62 -16.51
CA GLY A 40 -4.61 4.77 -17.13
C GLY A 40 -5.25 3.48 -17.62
N VAL A 41 -4.80 2.31 -17.15
CA VAL A 41 -5.34 1.01 -17.55
C VAL A 41 -6.70 0.70 -16.92
N GLY A 42 -7.41 -0.27 -17.50
CA GLY A 42 -8.62 -0.87 -16.91
C GLY A 42 -8.30 -1.71 -15.66
N LEU A 43 -9.32 -2.24 -15.00
CA LEU A 43 -9.16 -3.20 -13.89
C LEU A 43 -8.40 -4.47 -14.31
N ASP A 44 -8.53 -4.80 -15.58
CA ASP A 44 -7.82 -5.91 -16.22
C ASP A 44 -6.35 -5.59 -16.55
N GLY A 45 -5.84 -4.41 -16.23
CA GLY A 45 -4.49 -3.98 -16.56
C GLY A 45 -4.24 -3.79 -18.06
N GLN A 46 -5.32 -3.74 -18.90
CA GLN A 46 -5.23 -3.53 -20.33
C GLN A 46 -5.55 -2.07 -20.68
N GLY A 47 -5.08 -1.64 -21.85
CA GLY A 47 -5.19 -0.25 -22.31
C GLY A 47 -4.14 0.65 -21.63
N GLY A 48 -4.35 1.94 -21.70
CA GLY A 48 -3.54 2.97 -21.07
C GLY A 48 -3.88 4.35 -21.63
N SER A 49 -3.95 5.35 -20.78
CA SER A 49 -4.09 6.76 -21.16
C SER A 49 -3.61 7.68 -20.03
N SER A 50 -3.12 8.85 -20.40
CA SER A 50 -2.75 9.89 -19.42
C SER A 50 -3.98 10.61 -18.82
N GLY A 51 -5.19 10.37 -19.33
CA GLY A 51 -6.40 11.09 -18.91
C GLY A 51 -6.66 11.06 -17.41
N PRO A 52 -6.75 9.89 -16.76
CA PRO A 52 -7.06 9.84 -15.32
C PRO A 52 -6.08 10.59 -14.42
N ALA A 53 -4.78 10.52 -14.72
CA ALA A 53 -3.78 11.28 -13.96
C ALA A 53 -3.90 12.79 -14.25
N ALA A 54 -4.12 13.17 -15.52
CA ALA A 54 -4.27 14.56 -15.90
C ALA A 54 -5.54 15.20 -15.31
N ASP A 55 -6.63 14.45 -15.20
CA ASP A 55 -7.87 14.92 -14.58
C ASP A 55 -7.63 15.28 -13.10
N VAL A 56 -6.95 14.41 -12.34
CA VAL A 56 -6.63 14.66 -10.92
C VAL A 56 -5.66 15.84 -10.77
N VAL A 57 -4.68 15.98 -11.66
CA VAL A 57 -3.79 17.15 -11.69
C VAL A 57 -4.59 18.43 -11.94
N GLY A 58 -5.56 18.39 -12.86
CA GLY A 58 -6.47 19.50 -13.12
C GLY A 58 -7.26 19.93 -11.87
N GLU A 59 -7.79 18.95 -11.13
CA GLU A 59 -8.51 19.21 -9.88
C GLU A 59 -7.61 19.83 -8.79
N ILE A 60 -6.40 19.28 -8.61
CA ILE A 60 -5.42 19.80 -7.64
C ILE A 60 -5.08 21.25 -7.96
N ARG A 61 -4.78 21.55 -9.24
CA ARG A 61 -4.41 22.91 -9.68
C ARG A 61 -5.58 23.89 -9.58
N ALA A 62 -6.79 23.43 -9.87
CA ALA A 62 -8.02 24.25 -9.68
C ALA A 62 -8.25 24.59 -8.21
N GLY A 63 -7.83 23.73 -7.28
CA GLY A 63 -7.82 23.96 -5.83
C GLY A 63 -6.64 24.82 -5.34
N GLY A 64 -5.76 25.29 -6.23
CA GLY A 64 -4.57 26.08 -5.88
C GLY A 64 -3.35 25.27 -5.44
N GLY A 65 -3.37 23.96 -5.55
CA GLY A 65 -2.25 23.06 -5.26
C GLY A 65 -1.31 22.87 -6.45
N GLU A 66 -0.18 22.21 -6.21
CA GLU A 66 0.82 21.87 -7.22
C GLU A 66 0.85 20.37 -7.51
N ALA A 67 0.77 19.99 -8.79
CA ALA A 67 0.87 18.59 -9.20
C ALA A 67 1.36 18.44 -10.63
N ILE A 68 1.98 17.29 -10.92
CA ILE A 68 2.28 16.82 -12.27
C ILE A 68 1.70 15.44 -12.50
N ALA A 69 1.33 15.14 -13.75
CA ALA A 69 0.92 13.81 -14.18
C ALA A 69 2.13 12.99 -14.63
N ASN A 70 2.14 11.71 -14.28
CA ASN A 70 3.14 10.75 -14.74
C ASN A 70 2.45 9.44 -15.17
N GLY A 71 2.81 8.91 -16.33
CA GLY A 71 2.22 7.70 -16.93
C GLY A 71 3.14 6.48 -16.95
N ASP A 72 4.28 6.52 -16.26
CA ASP A 72 5.23 5.39 -16.27
C ASP A 72 4.73 4.19 -15.50
N ASP A 73 5.02 2.98 -16.02
CA ASP A 73 4.66 1.72 -15.37
C ASP A 73 5.62 1.39 -14.22
N ILE A 74 5.15 1.52 -12.98
CA ILE A 74 5.92 1.22 -11.78
C ILE A 74 6.35 -0.26 -11.66
N ALA A 75 5.71 -1.17 -12.37
CA ALA A 75 6.08 -2.58 -12.44
C ALA A 75 7.24 -2.86 -13.40
N SER A 76 7.62 -1.86 -14.20
CA SER A 76 8.85 -1.80 -14.99
C SER A 76 9.96 -1.15 -14.15
N TRP A 77 11.15 -1.76 -14.12
CA TRP A 77 12.27 -1.21 -13.34
C TRP A 77 12.67 0.21 -13.76
N PRO A 78 12.85 0.49 -15.10
CA PRO A 78 13.11 1.85 -15.55
C PRO A 78 11.91 2.80 -15.36
N GLY A 79 10.68 2.29 -15.45
CA GLY A 79 9.48 3.11 -15.20
C GLY A 79 9.40 3.58 -13.73
N ALA A 80 9.66 2.70 -12.76
CA ALA A 80 9.72 3.09 -11.37
C ALA A 80 10.82 4.13 -11.09
N ALA A 81 11.99 4.02 -11.75
CA ALA A 81 13.03 5.03 -11.69
C ALA A 81 12.54 6.37 -12.26
N ALA A 82 11.90 6.36 -13.43
CA ALA A 82 11.40 7.56 -14.10
C ALA A 82 10.34 8.31 -13.24
N VAL A 83 9.48 7.60 -12.51
CA VAL A 83 8.53 8.23 -11.57
C VAL A 83 9.26 8.99 -10.47
N VAL A 84 10.31 8.40 -9.88
CA VAL A 84 11.11 9.05 -8.83
C VAL A 84 11.89 10.24 -9.41
N GLU A 85 12.49 10.08 -10.58
CA GLU A 85 13.20 11.13 -11.29
C GLU A 85 12.30 12.31 -11.64
N ALA A 86 11.03 12.06 -12.01
CA ALA A 86 10.08 13.11 -12.31
C ALA A 86 9.84 14.06 -11.12
N ALA A 87 9.70 13.52 -9.90
CA ALA A 87 9.57 14.34 -8.69
C ALA A 87 10.81 15.19 -8.42
N ILE A 88 11.99 14.57 -8.58
CA ILE A 88 13.28 15.24 -8.33
C ILE A 88 13.55 16.32 -9.39
N ALA A 89 13.23 16.05 -10.66
CA ALA A 89 13.41 17.00 -11.75
C ALA A 89 12.52 18.23 -11.60
N GLU A 90 11.27 18.06 -11.13
CA GLU A 90 10.33 19.17 -11.00
C GLU A 90 10.59 20.04 -9.76
N TRP A 91 10.85 19.41 -8.59
CA TRP A 91 10.95 20.14 -7.32
C TRP A 91 12.29 19.97 -6.57
N GLY A 92 13.27 19.28 -7.14
CA GLY A 92 14.60 19.11 -6.55
C GLY A 92 14.64 18.14 -5.35
N ARG A 93 13.52 17.51 -4.99
CA ARG A 93 13.42 16.65 -3.80
C ARG A 93 12.32 15.60 -3.92
N LEU A 94 12.36 14.61 -3.06
CA LEU A 94 11.28 13.64 -2.82
C LEU A 94 11.20 13.37 -1.31
N ASP A 95 10.00 13.44 -0.74
CA ASP A 95 9.78 13.29 0.70
C ASP A 95 8.88 12.10 1.03
N THR A 96 7.90 11.78 0.17
CA THR A 96 6.95 10.70 0.46
C THR A 96 6.64 9.89 -0.80
N VAL A 97 6.58 8.56 -0.64
CA VAL A 97 6.06 7.63 -1.66
C VAL A 97 4.87 6.88 -1.10
N VAL A 98 3.73 6.97 -1.78
CA VAL A 98 2.54 6.17 -1.51
C VAL A 98 2.41 5.10 -2.59
N ASN A 99 2.71 3.86 -2.24
CA ASN A 99 2.58 2.70 -3.09
C ASN A 99 1.15 2.17 -3.02
N ASN A 100 0.30 2.65 -3.94
CA ASN A 100 -1.13 2.31 -3.97
C ASN A 100 -1.56 1.58 -5.25
N ALA A 101 -0.83 1.69 -6.35
CA ALA A 101 -1.17 1.06 -7.62
C ALA A 101 -1.45 -0.45 -7.49
N GLY A 102 -2.46 -0.93 -8.20
CA GLY A 102 -2.83 -2.33 -8.14
C GLY A 102 -3.87 -2.74 -9.19
N ILE A 103 -3.94 -4.04 -9.44
CA ILE A 103 -4.91 -4.71 -10.33
C ILE A 103 -5.46 -5.94 -9.62
N VAL A 104 -6.54 -6.51 -10.14
CA VAL A 104 -7.08 -7.80 -9.67
C VAL A 104 -7.16 -8.82 -10.81
N ARG A 105 -6.95 -10.08 -10.47
CA ARG A 105 -7.12 -11.27 -11.32
C ARG A 105 -7.65 -12.38 -10.43
N ASP A 106 -8.91 -12.23 -10.03
CA ASP A 106 -9.54 -13.12 -9.07
C ASP A 106 -9.88 -14.45 -9.75
N ARG A 107 -9.38 -15.53 -9.16
CA ARG A 107 -9.56 -16.89 -9.66
C ARG A 107 -9.32 -17.89 -8.52
N MET A 108 -10.10 -18.96 -8.48
CA MET A 108 -9.82 -20.09 -7.58
C MET A 108 -8.43 -20.67 -7.90
N ILE A 109 -7.68 -21.09 -6.89
CA ILE A 109 -6.30 -21.59 -7.03
C ILE A 109 -6.18 -22.67 -8.12
N VAL A 110 -7.13 -23.59 -8.19
CA VAL A 110 -7.13 -24.68 -9.16
C VAL A 110 -7.37 -24.24 -10.61
N SER A 111 -7.85 -23.02 -10.82
CA SER A 111 -8.20 -22.47 -12.15
C SER A 111 -7.36 -21.25 -12.52
N MET A 112 -6.50 -20.77 -11.61
CA MET A 112 -5.63 -19.61 -11.86
C MET A 112 -4.48 -20.01 -12.77
N ASP A 113 -4.25 -19.25 -13.82
CA ASP A 113 -3.12 -19.46 -14.72
C ASP A 113 -1.89 -18.62 -14.32
N GLU A 114 -0.74 -18.93 -14.94
CA GLU A 114 0.53 -18.25 -14.69
C GLU A 114 0.45 -16.74 -15.01
N THR A 115 -0.25 -16.38 -16.09
CA THR A 115 -0.38 -14.97 -16.51
C THR A 115 -1.17 -14.16 -15.50
N GLU A 116 -2.24 -14.72 -14.94
CA GLU A 116 -3.06 -14.09 -13.88
C GLU A 116 -2.24 -13.91 -12.59
N TRP A 117 -1.45 -14.92 -12.24
CA TRP A 117 -0.53 -14.86 -11.09
C TRP A 117 0.55 -13.79 -11.28
N ASP A 118 1.28 -13.85 -12.38
CA ASP A 118 2.41 -12.98 -12.67
C ASP A 118 1.99 -11.53 -12.80
N ALA A 119 0.86 -11.24 -13.43
CA ALA A 119 0.34 -9.88 -13.56
C ALA A 119 0.12 -9.22 -12.20
N VAL A 120 -0.48 -9.94 -11.25
CA VAL A 120 -0.75 -9.42 -9.90
C VAL A 120 0.54 -9.25 -9.12
N MET A 121 1.42 -10.26 -9.10
CA MET A 121 2.72 -10.19 -8.43
C MET A 121 3.59 -9.07 -8.98
N ARG A 122 3.59 -8.88 -10.30
CA ARG A 122 4.35 -7.85 -11.00
C ARG A 122 3.91 -6.45 -10.58
N VAL A 123 2.62 -6.16 -10.62
CA VAL A 123 2.13 -4.80 -10.32
C VAL A 123 2.23 -4.50 -8.83
N HIS A 124 1.71 -5.41 -7.98
CA HIS A 124 1.65 -5.15 -6.55
C HIS A 124 3.01 -5.28 -5.86
N LEU A 125 3.60 -6.47 -5.85
CA LEU A 125 4.78 -6.74 -5.03
C LEU A 125 6.05 -6.18 -5.67
N LYS A 126 6.29 -6.49 -6.95
CA LYS A 126 7.46 -5.96 -7.65
C LYS A 126 7.39 -4.45 -7.84
N GLY A 127 6.21 -3.89 -8.17
CA GLY A 127 6.04 -2.45 -8.32
C GLY A 127 6.29 -1.69 -7.02
N THR A 128 5.73 -2.14 -5.90
CA THR A 128 6.00 -1.59 -4.56
C THR A 128 7.49 -1.67 -4.21
N PHE A 129 8.14 -2.82 -4.49
CA PHE A 129 9.57 -2.98 -4.27
C PHE A 129 10.40 -2.03 -5.13
N ALA A 130 10.11 -1.92 -6.43
CA ALA A 130 10.87 -1.07 -7.36
C ALA A 130 10.78 0.42 -6.95
N MET A 131 9.58 0.92 -6.65
CA MET A 131 9.40 2.28 -6.15
C MET A 131 10.14 2.52 -4.85
N THR A 132 10.03 1.59 -3.89
CA THR A 132 10.76 1.64 -2.61
C THR A 132 12.27 1.68 -2.85
N HIS A 133 12.79 0.83 -3.74
CA HIS A 133 14.22 0.74 -4.06
C HIS A 133 14.77 2.07 -4.63
N HIS A 134 14.11 2.62 -5.64
CA HIS A 134 14.61 3.84 -6.29
C HIS A 134 14.50 5.05 -5.37
N ALA A 135 13.41 5.22 -4.64
CA ALA A 135 13.27 6.28 -3.65
C ALA A 135 14.29 6.13 -2.50
N ALA A 136 14.46 4.93 -1.95
CA ALA A 136 15.42 4.66 -0.88
C ALA A 136 16.86 4.93 -1.30
N ASN A 137 17.24 4.62 -2.55
CA ASN A 137 18.57 4.97 -3.07
C ASN A 137 18.80 6.48 -3.10
N HIS A 138 17.81 7.26 -3.58
CA HIS A 138 17.89 8.71 -3.55
C HIS A 138 18.09 9.25 -2.12
N TRP A 139 17.29 8.81 -1.16
CA TRP A 139 17.40 9.25 0.24
C TRP A 139 18.71 8.79 0.91
N ARG A 140 19.16 7.57 0.60
CA ARG A 140 20.45 7.07 1.10
C ARG A 140 21.62 7.94 0.63
N GLU A 141 21.66 8.33 -0.63
CA GLU A 141 22.73 9.19 -1.16
C GLU A 141 22.70 10.59 -0.51
N ARG A 142 21.51 11.16 -0.29
CA ARG A 142 21.36 12.41 0.45
C ARG A 142 21.85 12.29 1.90
N ALA A 143 21.46 11.22 2.60
CA ALA A 143 21.91 10.97 3.97
C ALA A 143 23.44 10.80 4.05
N LYS A 144 24.05 10.11 3.06
CA LYS A 144 25.52 10.00 2.96
C LYS A 144 26.22 11.34 2.68
N ALA A 145 25.57 12.23 1.97
CA ALA A 145 26.04 13.60 1.74
C ALA A 145 25.91 14.49 2.99
N GLY A 146 25.37 13.96 4.10
CA GLY A 146 25.20 14.70 5.36
C GLY A 146 23.92 15.51 5.44
N GLU A 147 22.98 15.32 4.50
CA GLU A 147 21.70 15.99 4.52
C GLU A 147 20.73 15.31 5.51
N ALA A 148 19.92 16.11 6.20
CA ALA A 148 18.83 15.59 7.02
C ALA A 148 17.72 15.02 6.13
N VAL A 149 17.43 13.74 6.25
CA VAL A 149 16.36 13.05 5.53
C VAL A 149 15.20 12.79 6.48
N HIS A 150 13.99 13.21 6.08
CA HIS A 150 12.73 12.99 6.81
C HIS A 150 11.70 12.37 5.86
N ALA A 151 12.05 11.22 5.26
CA ALA A 151 11.25 10.61 4.22
C ALA A 151 10.24 9.58 4.76
N ARG A 152 9.18 9.33 3.97
CA ARG A 152 8.06 8.46 4.33
C ARG A 152 7.72 7.52 3.18
N ILE A 153 7.44 6.26 3.50
CA ILE A 153 6.83 5.30 2.58
C ILE A 153 5.54 4.80 3.21
N VAL A 154 4.45 4.89 2.46
CA VAL A 154 3.16 4.30 2.83
C VAL A 154 2.78 3.28 1.78
N ASN A 155 2.80 2.01 2.16
CA ASN A 155 2.44 0.88 1.30
C ASN A 155 0.96 0.53 1.45
N THR A 156 0.35 -0.03 0.39
CA THR A 156 -1.03 -0.51 0.44
C THR A 156 -1.06 -2.03 0.44
N SER A 157 -1.24 -2.63 1.61
CA SER A 157 -1.58 -4.03 1.81
C SER A 157 -3.11 -4.23 1.63
N SER A 158 -3.70 -5.19 2.30
CA SER A 158 -5.14 -5.50 2.26
C SER A 158 -5.51 -6.42 3.41
N GLY A 159 -6.75 -6.39 3.87
CA GLY A 159 -7.30 -7.45 4.72
C GLY A 159 -7.10 -8.84 4.11
N ALA A 160 -7.23 -8.98 2.77
CA ALA A 160 -6.92 -10.22 2.06
C ALA A 160 -5.45 -10.66 2.21
N GLY A 161 -4.51 -9.72 2.37
CA GLY A 161 -3.11 -10.02 2.65
C GLY A 161 -2.86 -10.41 4.11
N LEU A 162 -3.72 -10.01 5.04
CA LEU A 162 -3.58 -10.29 6.47
C LEU A 162 -4.29 -11.59 6.87
N ALA A 163 -5.50 -11.83 6.34
CA ALA A 163 -6.33 -12.99 6.69
C ALA A 163 -6.54 -13.99 5.54
N GLY A 164 -6.16 -13.64 4.31
CA GLY A 164 -6.50 -14.40 3.11
C GLY A 164 -7.88 -14.05 2.54
N SER A 165 -8.11 -14.40 1.26
CA SER A 165 -9.41 -14.25 0.61
C SER A 165 -9.61 -15.36 -0.41
N ILE A 166 -10.77 -16.02 -0.38
CA ILE A 166 -11.10 -17.08 -1.34
C ILE A 166 -11.16 -16.48 -2.75
N GLY A 167 -10.59 -17.17 -3.73
CA GLY A 167 -10.49 -16.70 -5.11
C GLY A 167 -9.43 -15.64 -5.38
N GLN A 168 -8.68 -15.23 -4.37
CA GLN A 168 -7.66 -14.17 -4.45
C GLN A 168 -6.28 -14.65 -4.02
N GLY A 169 -5.88 -15.87 -4.38
CA GLY A 169 -4.61 -16.45 -3.96
C GLY A 169 -3.38 -15.61 -4.34
N ASN A 170 -3.32 -15.13 -5.59
CA ASN A 170 -2.29 -14.23 -6.10
C ASN A 170 -2.29 -12.86 -5.36
N TYR A 171 -3.46 -12.26 -5.23
CA TYR A 171 -3.63 -10.96 -4.57
C TYR A 171 -3.28 -11.04 -3.08
N SER A 172 -3.79 -12.05 -2.37
CA SER A 172 -3.48 -12.29 -0.96
C SER A 172 -1.99 -12.48 -0.73
N ALA A 173 -1.32 -13.30 -1.57
CA ALA A 173 0.12 -13.52 -1.50
C ALA A 173 0.91 -12.21 -1.75
N ALA A 174 0.54 -11.43 -2.76
CA ALA A 174 1.20 -10.16 -3.05
C ALA A 174 1.03 -9.15 -1.91
N LYS A 175 -0.19 -9.04 -1.35
CA LYS A 175 -0.50 -8.10 -0.26
C LYS A 175 0.10 -8.52 1.09
N ALA A 176 0.21 -9.81 1.37
CA ALA A 176 0.99 -10.33 2.50
C ALA A 176 2.48 -10.03 2.32
N GLY A 177 3.01 -10.21 1.11
CA GLY A 177 4.39 -9.86 0.75
C GLY A 177 4.68 -8.37 0.95
N ILE A 178 3.75 -7.48 0.63
CA ILE A 178 3.88 -6.03 0.89
C ILE A 178 3.92 -5.73 2.39
N ALA A 179 3.09 -6.39 3.19
CA ALA A 179 3.13 -6.22 4.65
C ALA A 179 4.50 -6.64 5.22
N ALA A 180 5.04 -7.79 4.80
CA ALA A 180 6.37 -8.24 5.19
C ALA A 180 7.48 -7.30 4.70
N LEU A 181 7.42 -6.86 3.43
CA LEU A 181 8.38 -5.89 2.86
C LEU A 181 8.38 -4.57 3.65
N THR A 182 7.22 -4.13 4.15
CA THR A 182 7.09 -2.93 4.98
C THR A 182 7.93 -3.04 6.25
N LEU A 183 7.88 -4.19 6.94
CA LEU A 183 8.66 -4.42 8.16
C LEU A 183 10.17 -4.42 7.88
N VAL A 184 10.59 -5.11 6.83
CA VAL A 184 12.00 -5.18 6.43
C VAL A 184 12.51 -3.79 6.03
N ALA A 185 11.77 -3.09 5.16
CA ALA A 185 12.16 -1.75 4.71
C ALA A 185 12.20 -0.73 5.87
N ALA A 186 11.29 -0.81 6.84
CA ALA A 186 11.33 0.02 8.04
C ALA A 186 12.62 -0.19 8.84
N ALA A 187 13.03 -1.44 9.04
CA ALA A 187 14.24 -1.79 9.76
C ALA A 187 15.53 -1.35 9.01
N GLU A 188 15.57 -1.56 7.69
CA GLU A 188 16.76 -1.25 6.88
C GLU A 188 16.94 0.25 6.64
N LEU A 189 15.85 0.99 6.43
CA LEU A 189 15.87 2.38 5.98
C LEU A 189 15.80 3.40 7.13
N GLY A 190 15.45 2.98 8.34
CA GLY A 190 15.37 3.85 9.52
C GLY A 190 16.66 4.63 9.78
N ARG A 191 17.81 4.01 9.57
CA ARG A 191 19.13 4.66 9.71
C ARG A 191 19.39 5.81 8.73
N TYR A 192 18.57 5.92 7.68
CA TYR A 192 18.63 7.01 6.70
C TYR A 192 17.52 8.04 6.91
N GLY A 193 16.78 7.98 8.01
CA GLY A 193 15.68 8.92 8.30
C GLY A 193 14.38 8.63 7.55
N VAL A 194 14.17 7.39 7.10
CA VAL A 194 12.96 6.96 6.38
C VAL A 194 12.07 6.13 7.29
N THR A 195 10.81 6.49 7.43
CA THR A 195 9.79 5.61 8.03
C THR A 195 9.01 4.88 6.95
N VAL A 196 8.64 3.63 7.23
CA VAL A 196 7.88 2.79 6.29
C VAL A 196 6.72 2.13 7.03
N ASN A 197 5.50 2.41 6.57
CA ASN A 197 4.27 1.82 7.12
C ASN A 197 3.39 1.29 6.00
N ALA A 198 2.38 0.52 6.34
CA ALA A 198 1.38 0.04 5.40
C ALA A 198 -0.03 0.27 5.91
N ILE A 199 -0.97 0.35 4.98
CA ILE A 199 -2.40 0.32 5.24
C ILE A 199 -3.04 -0.93 4.63
N ALA A 200 -4.11 -1.42 5.25
CA ALA A 200 -5.01 -2.44 4.74
C ALA A 200 -6.43 -1.83 4.69
N PRO A 201 -6.76 -1.10 3.62
CA PRO A 201 -7.98 -0.31 3.55
C PRO A 201 -9.20 -1.14 3.14
N SER A 202 -10.37 -0.76 3.65
CA SER A 202 -11.68 -1.17 3.16
C SER A 202 -12.42 0.07 2.66
N ALA A 203 -12.66 0.14 1.36
CA ALA A 203 -13.38 1.23 0.72
C ALA A 203 -14.04 0.78 -0.59
N ARG A 204 -15.05 1.52 -1.03
CA ARG A 204 -15.68 1.35 -2.33
C ARG A 204 -14.74 1.80 -3.44
N THR A 205 -14.41 0.86 -4.29
CA THR A 205 -13.59 1.09 -5.48
C THR A 205 -14.11 0.23 -6.61
N ARG A 206 -13.68 0.50 -7.83
CA ARG A 206 -13.99 -0.39 -8.97
C ARG A 206 -13.62 -1.85 -8.72
N MET A 207 -12.64 -2.13 -7.83
CA MET A 207 -12.22 -3.49 -7.46
C MET A 207 -13.20 -4.17 -6.51
N THR A 208 -13.90 -3.42 -5.66
CA THR A 208 -14.76 -3.95 -4.59
C THR A 208 -16.25 -3.92 -4.93
N GLU A 209 -16.68 -2.98 -5.75
CA GLU A 209 -18.09 -2.79 -6.13
C GLU A 209 -18.71 -4.00 -6.82
N THR A 210 -17.93 -4.74 -7.61
CA THR A 210 -18.41 -5.92 -8.34
C THR A 210 -18.41 -7.19 -7.50
N VAL A 211 -17.61 -7.25 -6.43
CA VAL A 211 -17.42 -8.44 -5.60
C VAL A 211 -18.29 -8.39 -4.34
N PHE A 212 -18.47 -7.19 -3.76
CA PHE A 212 -19.17 -6.98 -2.49
C PHE A 212 -20.32 -5.96 -2.64
N VAL A 213 -21.23 -6.21 -3.59
CA VAL A 213 -22.27 -5.26 -4.03
C VAL A 213 -23.04 -4.63 -2.85
N ASP A 214 -23.57 -5.46 -1.95
CA ASP A 214 -24.40 -4.99 -0.83
C ASP A 214 -23.56 -4.17 0.18
N MET A 215 -22.33 -4.61 0.46
CA MET A 215 -21.44 -3.93 1.42
C MET A 215 -20.95 -2.59 0.85
N MET A 216 -20.80 -2.49 -0.47
CA MET A 216 -20.28 -1.30 -1.17
C MET A 216 -21.40 -0.35 -1.61
N ALA A 217 -22.67 -0.64 -1.33
CA ALA A 217 -23.78 0.24 -1.66
C ALA A 217 -23.61 1.60 -0.94
N LYS A 218 -23.80 2.69 -1.70
CA LYS A 218 -23.76 4.04 -1.11
C LYS A 218 -25.02 4.27 -0.28
N PRO A 219 -24.91 4.74 0.98
CA PRO A 219 -26.07 5.05 1.79
C PRO A 219 -26.86 6.22 1.18
N GLU A 220 -28.20 6.20 1.30
CA GLU A 220 -29.05 7.29 0.82
C GLU A 220 -28.82 8.59 1.59
N ALA A 221 -28.42 8.49 2.86
CA ALA A 221 -28.12 9.63 3.73
C ALA A 221 -27.15 9.27 4.84
N GLY A 222 -26.45 10.24 5.40
CA GLY A 222 -25.51 10.06 6.52
C GLY A 222 -24.08 9.77 6.09
N PHE A 223 -23.29 9.23 6.99
CA PHE A 223 -21.88 8.94 6.78
C PHE A 223 -21.70 7.72 5.86
N ASP A 224 -21.00 7.91 4.77
CA ASP A 224 -20.63 6.83 3.85
C ASP A 224 -19.33 6.16 4.31
N ALA A 225 -19.44 5.08 5.05
CA ALA A 225 -18.28 4.38 5.61
C ALA A 225 -17.38 3.75 4.53
N MET A 226 -17.89 3.54 3.30
CA MET A 226 -17.11 2.97 2.20
C MET A 226 -16.58 4.03 1.24
N ASP A 227 -16.73 5.32 1.54
CA ASP A 227 -16.16 6.38 0.72
C ASP A 227 -14.64 6.27 0.72
N PRO A 228 -13.96 6.25 -0.46
CA PRO A 228 -12.50 6.23 -0.55
C PRO A 228 -11.81 7.37 0.18
N ASP A 229 -12.47 8.52 0.32
CA ASP A 229 -11.91 9.68 0.99
C ASP A 229 -11.66 9.45 2.49
N ASN A 230 -12.34 8.47 3.12
CA ASN A 230 -12.08 8.09 4.51
C ASN A 230 -10.70 7.48 4.74
N ILE A 231 -10.04 6.99 3.69
CA ILE A 231 -8.73 6.34 3.79
C ILE A 231 -7.60 7.38 3.77
N ALA A 232 -7.79 8.48 3.06
CA ALA A 232 -6.76 9.48 2.83
C ALA A 232 -6.19 10.14 4.11
N PRO A 233 -6.98 10.47 5.15
CA PRO A 233 -6.47 11.18 6.32
C PRO A 233 -5.29 10.48 7.01
N LEU A 234 -5.35 9.16 7.25
CA LEU A 234 -4.24 8.45 7.88
C LEU A 234 -3.02 8.36 6.95
N VAL A 235 -3.23 8.13 5.65
CA VAL A 235 -2.12 8.05 4.68
C VAL A 235 -1.38 9.38 4.59
N VAL A 236 -2.10 10.48 4.58
CA VAL A 236 -1.52 11.83 4.57
C VAL A 236 -0.79 12.12 5.88
N TRP A 237 -1.35 11.76 7.03
CA TRP A 237 -0.66 11.90 8.31
C TRP A 237 0.62 11.06 8.36
N LEU A 238 0.58 9.77 7.95
CA LEU A 238 1.77 8.90 7.85
C LEU A 238 2.82 9.45 6.87
N GLY A 239 2.38 10.15 5.82
CA GLY A 239 3.24 10.82 4.84
C GLY A 239 3.76 12.19 5.27
N SER A 240 3.30 12.75 6.39
CA SER A 240 3.59 14.10 6.85
C SER A 240 4.89 14.23 7.65
N HIS A 241 5.19 15.45 8.08
CA HIS A 241 6.27 15.72 9.03
C HIS A 241 6.01 15.11 10.40
N GLU A 242 4.74 14.95 10.81
CA GLU A 242 4.35 14.58 12.16
C GLU A 242 4.58 13.11 12.49
N ALA A 243 4.57 12.21 11.48
CA ALA A 243 4.68 10.76 11.68
C ALA A 243 6.13 10.23 11.71
N GLY A 244 7.07 11.02 12.22
CA GLY A 244 8.49 10.65 12.24
C GLY A 244 8.86 9.52 13.20
N ASP A 245 8.02 9.26 14.18
CA ASP A 245 8.18 8.24 15.24
C ASP A 245 7.39 6.96 14.97
N VAL A 246 6.59 6.92 13.88
CA VAL A 246 5.78 5.75 13.52
C VAL A 246 6.40 5.03 12.33
N THR A 247 6.87 3.80 12.53
CA THR A 247 7.48 2.97 11.48
C THR A 247 7.25 1.48 11.74
N GLY A 248 7.25 0.67 10.68
CA GLY A 248 7.10 -0.78 10.74
C GLY A 248 5.70 -1.21 11.20
N ARG A 249 4.65 -0.47 10.85
CA ARG A 249 3.28 -0.79 11.24
C ARG A 249 2.40 -1.03 10.02
N VAL A 250 1.39 -1.88 10.23
CA VAL A 250 0.29 -2.08 9.29
C VAL A 250 -0.99 -1.64 9.99
N PHE A 251 -1.74 -0.75 9.32
CA PHE A 251 -3.00 -0.21 9.84
C PHE A 251 -4.18 -0.70 9.01
N GLU A 252 -5.20 -1.24 9.67
CA GLU A 252 -6.48 -1.52 9.02
C GLU A 252 -7.39 -0.30 9.12
N LEU A 253 -8.06 0.02 8.02
CA LEU A 253 -8.90 1.21 7.86
C LEU A 253 -10.25 0.84 7.27
N ALA A 254 -11.33 1.28 7.90
CA ALA A 254 -12.69 1.14 7.39
C ALA A 254 -13.56 2.29 7.89
N GLY A 255 -14.00 3.18 7.01
CA GLY A 255 -14.74 4.38 7.40
C GLY A 255 -13.96 5.22 8.41
N GLY A 256 -14.54 5.49 9.56
CA GLY A 256 -13.91 6.22 10.66
C GLY A 256 -13.07 5.36 11.61
N ARG A 257 -12.90 4.05 11.34
CA ARG A 257 -12.18 3.14 12.24
C ARG A 257 -10.75 2.93 11.77
N ILE A 258 -9.81 3.01 12.71
CA ILE A 258 -8.39 2.73 12.52
C ILE A 258 -7.97 1.70 13.56
N SER A 259 -7.27 0.63 13.15
CA SER A 259 -6.66 -0.33 14.05
C SER A 259 -5.24 -0.70 13.58
N VAL A 260 -4.42 -1.19 14.50
CA VAL A 260 -3.08 -1.71 14.18
C VAL A 260 -3.16 -3.23 14.05
N ALA A 261 -2.76 -3.77 12.90
CA ALA A 261 -2.58 -5.21 12.74
C ALA A 261 -1.32 -5.66 13.47
N GLN A 262 -1.46 -6.65 14.36
CA GLN A 262 -0.34 -7.12 15.18
C GLN A 262 0.60 -8.08 14.44
N GLY A 263 0.17 -8.64 13.31
CA GLY A 263 0.94 -9.61 12.53
C GLY A 263 1.07 -10.97 13.22
N TRP A 264 2.08 -11.74 12.82
CA TRP A 264 2.38 -13.05 13.38
C TRP A 264 3.09 -12.90 14.73
N LEU A 265 2.48 -13.39 15.80
CA LEU A 265 3.04 -13.44 17.15
C LEU A 265 3.38 -14.89 17.51
N PRO A 266 4.41 -15.14 18.36
CA PRO A 266 4.68 -16.47 18.89
C PRO A 266 3.45 -17.02 19.59
N GLY A 267 3.13 -18.28 19.34
CA GLY A 267 2.07 -19.03 19.98
C GLY A 267 2.61 -20.01 21.04
N PRO A 268 1.79 -20.99 21.44
CA PRO A 268 2.22 -22.08 22.32
C PRO A 268 3.40 -22.83 21.72
N GLU A 269 4.34 -23.24 22.59
CA GLU A 269 5.55 -23.95 22.17
C GLU A 269 5.71 -25.28 22.95
N ALA A 270 6.44 -26.21 22.39
CA ALA A 270 6.91 -27.42 23.03
C ALA A 270 8.34 -27.69 22.66
N ASP A 271 9.20 -27.89 23.65
CA ASP A 271 10.60 -28.25 23.44
C ASP A 271 10.87 -29.58 24.16
N ARG A 272 11.45 -30.54 23.44
CA ARG A 272 11.89 -31.82 23.99
C ARG A 272 13.33 -31.79 24.49
N GLY A 273 14.10 -30.76 24.10
CA GLY A 273 15.55 -30.69 24.36
C GLY A 273 16.37 -31.66 23.49
N ASP A 274 15.76 -32.34 22.51
CA ASP A 274 16.36 -33.28 21.59
C ASP A 274 15.55 -33.38 20.29
N ARG A 275 16.05 -34.12 19.31
CA ARG A 275 15.36 -34.38 18.05
C ARG A 275 14.04 -35.15 18.27
N TRP A 276 12.97 -34.66 17.69
CA TRP A 276 11.66 -35.34 17.71
C TRP A 276 11.65 -36.57 16.82
N ASP A 277 11.03 -37.67 17.29
CA ASP A 277 10.55 -38.71 16.42
C ASP A 277 9.23 -38.29 15.76
N PRO A 278 9.10 -38.35 14.42
CA PRO A 278 7.84 -38.00 13.75
C PRO A 278 6.63 -38.78 14.27
N ALA A 279 6.80 -40.00 14.72
CA ALA A 279 5.73 -40.84 15.27
C ALA A 279 5.15 -40.30 16.60
N GLU A 280 5.92 -39.51 17.34
CA GLU A 280 5.52 -38.94 18.63
C GLU A 280 4.87 -37.54 18.48
N LEU A 281 4.98 -36.86 17.31
CA LEU A 281 4.53 -35.49 17.12
C LEU A 281 3.01 -35.33 17.15
N GLY A 282 2.22 -36.34 16.82
CA GLY A 282 0.77 -36.20 16.70
C GLY A 282 0.07 -35.63 17.94
N PRO A 283 0.29 -36.16 19.15
CA PRO A 283 -0.29 -35.60 20.38
C PRO A 283 0.23 -34.18 20.69
N VAL A 284 1.52 -33.95 20.48
CA VAL A 284 2.18 -32.66 20.74
C VAL A 284 1.58 -31.56 19.88
N VAL A 285 1.52 -31.76 18.55
CA VAL A 285 0.98 -30.78 17.60
C VAL A 285 -0.51 -30.51 17.90
N ARG A 286 -1.31 -31.54 18.16
CA ARG A 286 -2.73 -31.36 18.52
C ARG A 286 -2.90 -30.53 19.79
N LYS A 287 -2.04 -30.72 20.79
CA LYS A 287 -2.06 -29.92 22.01
C LYS A 287 -1.75 -28.46 21.70
N LEU A 288 -0.65 -28.18 20.99
CA LEU A 288 -0.27 -26.82 20.59
C LEU A 288 -1.39 -26.11 19.80
N VAL A 289 -2.02 -26.82 18.85
CA VAL A 289 -3.14 -26.26 18.07
C VAL A 289 -4.36 -25.98 18.97
N SER A 290 -4.65 -26.82 19.95
CA SER A 290 -5.79 -26.60 20.88
C SER A 290 -5.57 -25.46 21.86
N GLU A 291 -4.33 -25.12 22.16
CA GLU A 291 -3.94 -24.01 23.04
C GLU A 291 -3.74 -22.69 22.28
N ALA A 292 -3.54 -22.74 20.96
CA ALA A 292 -3.37 -21.56 20.11
C ALA A 292 -4.70 -20.81 19.92
N ALA A 293 -4.60 -19.49 19.75
CA ALA A 293 -5.75 -18.71 19.31
C ALA A 293 -6.22 -19.21 17.93
N PRO A 294 -7.54 -19.27 17.67
CA PRO A 294 -8.05 -19.65 16.36
C PRO A 294 -7.54 -18.69 15.28
N PRO A 295 -7.24 -19.17 14.06
CA PRO A 295 -6.86 -18.29 12.96
C PRO A 295 -8.00 -17.34 12.62
N GLN A 296 -7.65 -16.17 12.09
CA GLN A 296 -8.66 -15.29 11.53
C GLN A 296 -9.38 -15.99 10.36
N PRO A 297 -10.73 -15.85 10.26
CA PRO A 297 -11.46 -16.38 9.10
C PRO A 297 -10.93 -15.79 7.80
N VAL A 298 -10.79 -16.62 6.80
CA VAL A 298 -10.49 -16.18 5.43
C VAL A 298 -11.72 -15.49 4.85
N TYR A 299 -11.54 -14.35 4.17
CA TYR A 299 -12.66 -13.66 3.53
C TYR A 299 -13.34 -14.56 2.52
N GLY A 300 -14.68 -14.68 2.62
CA GLY A 300 -15.51 -15.53 1.75
C GLY A 300 -15.61 -16.99 2.19
N SER A 301 -15.07 -17.35 3.39
CA SER A 301 -15.27 -18.69 3.99
C SER A 301 -16.52 -18.75 4.83
#